data_f83862eddd201789a3e6b732f17cb11b
#
_entry.id   f83862eddd201789a3e6b732f17cb11b
#
_cell.length_a   1.000
_cell.length_b   1.000
_cell.length_c   1.000
_cell.angle_alpha   90.00
_cell.angle_beta   90.00
_cell.angle_gamma   90.00
#
_symmetry.space_group_name_H-M   'P 1'
#
loop_
_entity.id
_entity.type
_entity.pdbx_description
1 polymer ?
#
loop_
_entity_poly.entity_id
_entity_poly.type
_entity_poly.pdbx_seq_one_letter_code
_entity_poly.pdbx_strand_id
1 'polypeptide(L)'
;PATNSEFIDRFLVTAGAYHIPAAILLNKSDLYTTGELQQQRARFIETYTRAGYDVVELSASRGEVLRINPARARRQETRTEATSGLGGDADSGSGAGTSVMSGMGTEPLLERLRDRVTLLSGNSGVGKSTLIRAIDPSLEVRVGEVSDAHHKGRHTTTFSEMYPLAEGGWLIDTPGIKGVGLIDLDGAEIARYFPELFRLAPGCSYYNCTHTHEPGCAVKEALSRGEVSLSRYESYLKLLDDDEKYRR
;
A
#
# COMPACT_ATOMS: atom_id res chain seq x y z
N PRO A 1 10.18 12.42 5.00
CA PRO A 1 9.28 12.35 6.14
C PRO A 1 8.70 10.96 6.27
N ALA A 2 8.70 10.41 7.49
CA ALA A 2 8.05 9.13 7.74
C ALA A 2 6.54 9.29 7.52
N THR A 3 5.96 8.43 6.68
CA THR A 3 4.51 8.37 6.52
C THR A 3 3.95 7.49 7.63
N ASN A 4 2.94 7.98 8.36
CA ASN A 4 2.28 7.21 9.39
C ASN A 4 1.53 6.02 8.77
N SER A 5 1.66 4.83 9.36
CA SER A 5 0.95 3.62 8.93
C SER A 5 -0.57 3.81 8.92
N GLU A 6 -1.10 4.50 9.91
CA GLU A 6 -2.53 4.83 10.00
C GLU A 6 -3.04 5.57 8.75
N PHE A 7 -2.26 6.52 8.21
CA PHE A 7 -2.62 7.21 6.98
C PHE A 7 -2.71 6.26 5.78
N ILE A 8 -1.73 5.35 5.65
CA ILE A 8 -1.72 4.34 4.59
C ILE A 8 -2.92 3.41 4.75
N ASP A 9 -3.15 2.93 5.96
CA ASP A 9 -4.20 1.96 6.27
C ASP A 9 -5.59 2.53 6.00
N ARG A 10 -5.82 3.80 6.32
CA ARG A 10 -7.06 4.52 6.02
C ARG A 10 -7.32 4.57 4.51
N PHE A 11 -6.30 4.85 3.70
CA PHE A 11 -6.42 4.79 2.23
C PHE A 11 -6.73 3.39 1.72
N LEU A 12 -6.05 2.37 2.27
CA LEU A 12 -6.25 0.99 1.85
C LEU A 12 -7.65 0.48 2.20
N VAL A 13 -8.16 0.85 3.37
CA VAL A 13 -9.54 0.55 3.80
C VAL A 13 -10.55 1.22 2.88
N THR A 14 -10.36 2.52 2.59
CA THR A 14 -11.21 3.26 1.66
C THR A 14 -11.19 2.62 0.27
N ALA A 15 -10.01 2.32 -0.28
CA ALA A 15 -9.91 1.65 -1.57
C ALA A 15 -10.63 0.29 -1.56
N GLY A 16 -10.47 -0.50 -0.49
CA GLY A 16 -11.15 -1.77 -0.31
C GLY A 16 -12.67 -1.63 -0.29
N ALA A 17 -13.21 -0.63 0.41
CA ALA A 17 -14.64 -0.35 0.49
C ALA A 17 -15.26 -0.02 -0.88
N TYR A 18 -14.51 0.66 -1.73
CA TYR A 18 -14.91 0.96 -3.11
C TYR A 18 -14.46 -0.08 -4.14
N HIS A 19 -13.96 -1.23 -3.70
CA HIS A 19 -13.43 -2.30 -4.57
C HIS A 19 -12.34 -1.83 -5.53
N ILE A 20 -11.54 -0.84 -5.13
CA ILE A 20 -10.43 -0.31 -5.93
C ILE A 20 -9.15 -1.09 -5.57
N PRO A 21 -8.53 -1.79 -6.52
CA PRO A 21 -7.25 -2.44 -6.28
C PRO A 21 -6.18 -1.43 -5.85
N ALA A 22 -5.42 -1.74 -4.81
CA ALA A 22 -4.40 -0.86 -4.28
C ALA A 22 -3.02 -1.53 -4.21
N ALA A 23 -1.98 -0.76 -4.46
CA ALA A 23 -0.59 -1.14 -4.25
C ALA A 23 0.15 -0.01 -3.52
N ILE A 24 1.21 -0.35 -2.81
CA ILE A 24 2.01 0.60 -2.06
C ILE A 24 3.30 0.87 -2.81
N LEU A 25 3.61 2.15 -3.04
CA LEU A 25 4.87 2.59 -3.61
C LEU A 25 5.78 3.11 -2.48
N LEU A 26 6.83 2.36 -2.18
CA LEU A 26 7.88 2.77 -1.24
C LEU A 26 8.97 3.52 -2.00
N ASN A 27 8.79 4.85 -2.07
CA ASN A 27 9.73 5.72 -2.77
C ASN A 27 10.95 6.08 -1.91
N LYS A 28 12.00 6.58 -2.56
CA LYS A 28 13.28 6.95 -1.94
C LYS A 28 13.97 5.74 -1.28
N SER A 29 13.76 4.55 -1.83
CA SER A 29 14.32 3.32 -1.28
C SER A 29 15.85 3.28 -1.35
N ASP A 30 16.45 4.11 -2.20
CA ASP A 30 17.88 4.35 -2.29
C ASP A 30 18.47 5.04 -1.03
N LEU A 31 17.65 5.69 -0.22
CA LEU A 31 18.09 6.38 1.01
C LEU A 31 18.16 5.46 2.25
N TYR A 32 17.69 4.21 2.15
CA TYR A 32 17.76 3.24 3.25
C TYR A 32 19.14 2.57 3.31
N THR A 33 20.17 3.34 3.67
CA THR A 33 21.58 2.92 3.61
C THR A 33 22.12 2.34 4.92
N THR A 34 21.55 2.72 6.08
CA THR A 34 21.97 2.20 7.38
C THR A 34 21.25 0.92 7.75
N GLY A 35 21.85 0.09 8.62
CA GLY A 35 21.23 -1.17 9.06
C GLY A 35 19.87 -0.97 9.73
N GLU A 36 19.69 0.09 10.50
CA GLU A 36 18.42 0.43 11.14
C GLU A 36 17.34 0.79 10.11
N LEU A 37 17.66 1.67 9.15
CA LEU A 37 16.76 2.04 8.06
C LEU A 37 16.39 0.83 7.19
N GLN A 38 17.35 -0.05 6.91
CA GLN A 38 17.09 -1.29 6.17
C GLN A 38 16.14 -2.21 6.94
N GLN A 39 16.28 -2.33 8.25
CA GLN A 39 15.34 -3.10 9.09
C GLN A 39 13.95 -2.48 9.10
N GLN A 40 13.84 -1.15 9.21
CA GLN A 40 12.54 -0.46 9.13
C GLN A 40 11.88 -0.70 7.77
N ARG A 41 12.63 -0.60 6.68
CA ARG A 41 12.16 -0.91 5.33
C ARG A 41 11.67 -2.36 5.22
N ALA A 42 12.45 -3.31 5.69
CA ALA A 42 12.10 -4.73 5.64
C ALA A 42 10.83 -5.02 6.45
N ARG A 43 10.68 -4.47 7.66
CA ARG A 43 9.46 -4.59 8.47
C ARG A 43 8.24 -4.00 7.77
N PHE A 44 8.38 -2.83 7.16
CA PHE A 44 7.31 -2.20 6.40
C PHE A 44 6.83 -3.09 5.25
N ILE A 45 7.76 -3.56 4.42
CA ILE A 45 7.46 -4.45 3.29
C ILE A 45 6.79 -5.73 3.79
N GLU A 46 7.32 -6.35 4.84
CA GLU A 46 6.74 -7.55 5.42
C GLU A 46 5.32 -7.33 5.91
N THR A 47 5.08 -6.24 6.64
CA THR A 47 3.76 -5.88 7.17
C THR A 47 2.71 -5.87 6.06
N TYR A 48 2.96 -5.12 5.00
CA TYR A 48 1.95 -4.93 3.96
C TYR A 48 1.84 -6.10 2.98
N THR A 49 2.94 -6.78 2.67
CA THR A 49 2.87 -7.99 1.83
C THR A 49 2.15 -9.14 2.52
N ARG A 50 2.30 -9.28 3.85
CA ARG A 50 1.53 -10.25 4.66
C ARG A 50 0.06 -9.86 4.74
N ALA A 51 -0.24 -8.57 4.82
CA ALA A 51 -1.60 -8.07 4.81
C ALA A 51 -2.32 -8.36 3.48
N GLY A 52 -1.59 -8.49 2.38
CA GLY A 52 -2.15 -8.84 1.07
C GLY A 52 -1.96 -7.77 0.01
N TYR A 53 -1.06 -6.81 0.24
CA TYR A 53 -0.76 -5.73 -0.71
C TYR A 53 0.58 -5.93 -1.40
N ASP A 54 0.63 -5.58 -2.69
CA ASP A 54 1.90 -5.45 -3.39
C ASP A 54 2.65 -4.22 -2.88
N VAL A 55 3.96 -4.35 -2.66
CA VAL A 55 4.83 -3.23 -2.30
C VAL A 55 5.91 -3.08 -3.37
N VAL A 56 5.92 -1.94 -4.04
CA VAL A 56 6.91 -1.60 -5.07
C VAL A 56 7.93 -0.65 -4.46
N GLU A 57 9.17 -1.08 -4.41
CA GLU A 57 10.31 -0.26 -3.98
C GLU A 57 10.88 0.49 -5.18
N LEU A 58 11.01 1.79 -5.08
CA LEU A 58 11.50 2.63 -6.16
C LEU A 58 12.31 3.82 -5.67
N SER A 59 13.08 4.40 -6.59
CA SER A 59 13.73 5.71 -6.46
C SER A 59 13.26 6.59 -7.61
N ALA A 60 12.24 7.42 -7.36
CA ALA A 60 11.70 8.32 -8.37
C ALA A 60 12.73 9.34 -8.85
N SER A 61 13.69 9.76 -8.01
CA SER A 61 14.77 10.68 -8.39
C SER A 61 15.78 10.06 -9.36
N ARG A 62 15.89 8.73 -9.38
CA ARG A 62 16.73 7.98 -10.32
C ARG A 62 15.95 7.42 -11.51
N GLY A 63 14.60 7.52 -11.47
CA GLY A 63 13.73 6.90 -12.47
C GLY A 63 13.80 5.38 -12.46
N GLU A 64 13.96 4.77 -11.29
CA GLU A 64 14.22 3.33 -11.17
C GLU A 64 13.20 2.64 -10.27
N VAL A 65 12.67 1.50 -10.71
CA VAL A 65 12.04 0.50 -9.85
C VAL A 65 13.12 -0.44 -9.35
N LEU A 66 13.31 -0.50 -8.03
CA LEU A 66 14.35 -1.31 -7.40
C LEU A 66 13.87 -2.73 -7.13
N ARG A 67 12.61 -2.90 -6.73
CA ARG A 67 12.04 -4.20 -6.41
C ARG A 67 10.52 -4.18 -6.39
N ILE A 68 9.91 -5.28 -6.82
CA ILE A 68 8.48 -5.56 -6.64
C ILE A 68 8.34 -6.69 -5.64
N ASN A 69 7.64 -6.43 -4.54
CA ASN A 69 7.34 -7.40 -3.50
C ASN A 69 5.84 -7.74 -3.59
N PRO A 70 5.46 -8.87 -4.22
CA PRO A 70 4.06 -9.24 -4.38
C PRO A 70 3.44 -9.65 -3.04
N ALA A 71 2.14 -9.47 -2.92
CA ALA A 71 1.34 -9.96 -1.81
C ALA A 71 1.58 -11.46 -1.57
N ARG A 72 1.71 -11.86 -0.31
CA ARG A 72 1.99 -13.28 0.02
C ARG A 72 0.86 -14.22 -0.40
N ALA A 73 -0.39 -13.77 -0.38
CA ALA A 73 -1.53 -14.55 -0.83
C ALA A 73 -1.42 -14.97 -2.30
N ARG A 74 -0.99 -14.05 -3.19
CA ARG A 74 -0.79 -14.35 -4.62
C ARG A 74 0.34 -15.34 -4.88
N ARG A 75 1.35 -15.40 -4.01
CA ARG A 75 2.44 -16.39 -4.14
C ARG A 75 1.97 -17.84 -3.93
N GLN A 76 0.90 -18.05 -3.17
CA GLN A 76 0.35 -19.38 -2.95
C GLN A 76 -0.48 -19.85 -4.16
N GLU A 77 -1.24 -18.96 -4.80
CA GLU A 77 -2.04 -19.25 -5.98
C GLU A 77 -1.16 -19.62 -7.19
N THR A 78 -0.12 -18.82 -7.47
CA THR A 78 0.83 -19.13 -8.57
C THR A 78 1.61 -20.42 -8.35
N ARG A 79 1.81 -20.84 -7.09
CA ARG A 79 2.49 -22.09 -6.75
C ARG A 79 1.57 -23.31 -6.91
N THR A 80 0.26 -23.14 -6.74
CA THR A 80 -0.74 -24.19 -6.91
C THR A 80 -1.02 -24.45 -8.40
N GLU A 81 -1.04 -23.41 -9.21
CA GLU A 81 -1.19 -23.54 -10.69
C GLU A 81 0.04 -24.19 -11.34
N ALA A 82 1.26 -23.92 -10.82
CA ALA A 82 2.49 -24.51 -11.34
C ALA A 82 2.64 -26.01 -10.99
N THR A 83 1.90 -26.54 -10.01
CA THR A 83 1.97 -27.96 -9.61
C THR A 83 0.95 -28.86 -10.29
N SER A 84 -0.02 -28.31 -11.03
CA SER A 84 -1.04 -29.08 -11.76
C SER A 84 -0.68 -29.41 -13.23
N GLY A 85 0.49 -29.05 -13.69
CA GLY A 85 1.00 -29.30 -15.04
C GLY A 85 2.22 -30.22 -15.07
N LEU A 86 1.99 -31.51 -15.32
CA LEU A 86 2.90 -32.55 -15.84
C LEU A 86 4.23 -32.82 -15.10
N GLY A 87 4.38 -34.08 -14.70
CA GLY A 87 5.60 -34.65 -14.17
C GLY A 87 6.77 -34.64 -15.17
N GLY A 88 7.95 -34.34 -14.64
CA GLY A 88 9.25 -34.37 -15.31
C GLY A 88 10.34 -33.84 -14.42
N ASP A 89 11.09 -34.77 -13.88
CA ASP A 89 12.44 -34.71 -13.33
C ASP A 89 12.91 -33.58 -12.41
N ALA A 90 13.35 -34.04 -11.23
CA ALA A 90 14.00 -33.29 -10.19
C ALA A 90 15.30 -32.63 -10.69
N ASP A 91 15.42 -31.31 -10.50
CA ASP A 91 16.66 -30.68 -10.19
C ASP A 91 16.53 -29.79 -8.96
N SER A 92 17.41 -30.03 -8.02
CA SER A 92 17.50 -29.41 -6.71
C SER A 92 18.09 -28.00 -6.86
N GLY A 93 17.22 -26.99 -6.87
CA GLY A 93 17.58 -25.57 -6.85
C GLY A 93 16.75 -24.80 -5.84
N SER A 94 17.23 -24.70 -4.60
CA SER A 94 16.68 -23.80 -3.57
C SER A 94 16.84 -22.33 -4.03
N GLY A 95 15.75 -21.76 -4.53
CA GLY A 95 15.69 -20.37 -4.91
C GLY A 95 14.30 -19.81 -4.68
N ALA A 96 14.02 -19.24 -3.50
CA ALA A 96 12.86 -18.40 -3.29
C ALA A 96 12.94 -17.25 -4.30
N GLY A 97 12.16 -17.36 -5.39
CA GLY A 97 12.14 -16.40 -6.50
C GLY A 97 11.65 -15.02 -6.07
N THR A 98 12.53 -14.29 -5.43
CA THR A 98 12.42 -12.85 -5.28
C THR A 98 13.06 -12.29 -6.54
N SER A 99 12.27 -11.82 -7.49
CA SER A 99 12.79 -11.17 -8.69
C SER A 99 13.50 -9.89 -8.28
N VAL A 100 14.83 -9.97 -8.13
CA VAL A 100 15.68 -8.81 -7.90
C VAL A 100 15.92 -8.18 -9.27
N MET A 101 15.15 -7.16 -9.59
CA MET A 101 15.32 -6.35 -10.79
C MET A 101 16.21 -5.16 -10.41
N SER A 102 17.52 -5.34 -10.45
CA SER A 102 18.47 -4.25 -10.22
C SER A 102 18.59 -3.41 -11.49
N GLY A 103 18.25 -2.10 -11.41
CA GLY A 103 18.51 -1.13 -12.46
C GLY A 103 17.53 -1.14 -13.64
N MET A 104 16.30 -1.59 -13.46
CA MET A 104 15.23 -1.41 -14.46
C MET A 104 14.59 -0.03 -14.29
N GLY A 105 14.41 0.71 -15.37
CA GLY A 105 13.72 1.98 -15.40
C GLY A 105 12.30 1.93 -14.84
N THR A 106 11.42 2.77 -15.32
CA THR A 106 10.01 2.83 -14.87
C THR A 106 9.10 1.81 -15.56
N GLU A 107 9.60 1.03 -16.53
CA GLU A 107 8.85 0.08 -17.35
C GLU A 107 7.96 -0.89 -16.54
N PRO A 108 8.44 -1.52 -15.44
CA PRO A 108 7.59 -2.44 -14.68
C PRO A 108 6.41 -1.74 -13.98
N LEU A 109 6.56 -0.44 -13.72
CA LEU A 109 5.47 0.37 -13.18
C LEU A 109 4.51 0.79 -14.30
N LEU A 110 5.03 1.19 -15.47
CA LEU A 110 4.25 1.53 -16.66
C LEU A 110 3.35 0.37 -17.11
N GLU A 111 3.84 -0.85 -17.13
CA GLU A 111 3.02 -2.04 -17.41
C GLU A 111 1.82 -2.17 -16.46
N ARG A 112 2.00 -1.82 -15.19
CA ARG A 112 0.91 -1.85 -14.20
C ARG A 112 -0.11 -0.71 -14.39
N LEU A 113 0.30 0.39 -14.99
CA LEU A 113 -0.51 1.58 -15.22
C LEU A 113 -1.23 1.55 -16.58
N ARG A 114 -0.74 0.75 -17.53
CA ARG A 114 -1.25 0.67 -18.91
C ARG A 114 -2.74 0.39 -18.94
N ASP A 115 -3.46 1.17 -19.73
CA ASP A 115 -4.91 1.06 -19.94
C ASP A 115 -5.76 1.16 -18.66
N ARG A 116 -5.22 1.78 -17.61
CA ARG A 116 -5.91 1.96 -16.32
C ARG A 116 -6.02 3.43 -15.97
N VAL A 117 -7.04 3.74 -15.16
CA VAL A 117 -7.11 5.00 -14.43
C VAL A 117 -6.53 4.77 -13.05
N THR A 118 -5.40 5.40 -12.75
CA THR A 118 -4.65 5.17 -11.51
C THR A 118 -4.60 6.44 -10.69
N LEU A 119 -5.05 6.35 -9.43
CA LEU A 119 -4.95 7.43 -8.47
C LEU A 119 -3.62 7.32 -7.71
N LEU A 120 -2.82 8.39 -7.74
CA LEU A 120 -1.59 8.49 -6.97
C LEU A 120 -1.85 9.35 -5.72
N SER A 121 -1.74 8.74 -4.55
CA SER A 121 -1.94 9.42 -3.28
C SER A 121 -0.76 9.28 -2.33
N GLY A 122 -0.60 10.24 -1.45
CA GLY A 122 0.47 10.25 -0.45
C GLY A 122 0.73 11.64 0.12
N ASN A 123 1.44 11.69 1.23
CA ASN A 123 1.78 12.93 1.92
C ASN A 123 2.60 13.90 1.03
N SER A 124 2.62 15.17 1.43
CA SER A 124 3.52 16.14 0.80
C SER A 124 4.99 15.71 0.97
N GLY A 125 5.78 15.88 -0.09
CA GLY A 125 7.21 15.57 -0.07
C GLY A 125 7.58 14.07 -0.20
N VAL A 126 6.60 13.15 -0.37
CA VAL A 126 6.92 11.72 -0.62
C VAL A 126 7.48 11.47 -2.02
N GLY A 127 7.37 12.46 -2.93
CA GLY A 127 7.94 12.40 -4.27
C GLY A 127 6.94 12.02 -5.38
N LYS A 128 5.64 12.28 -5.22
CA LYS A 128 4.61 12.06 -6.25
C LYS A 128 4.96 12.74 -7.57
N SER A 129 5.17 14.05 -7.54
CA SER A 129 5.51 14.83 -8.75
C SER A 129 6.82 14.40 -9.41
N THR A 130 7.80 13.95 -8.61
CA THR A 130 9.05 13.38 -9.12
C THR A 130 8.79 12.06 -9.81
N LEU A 131 7.92 11.22 -9.25
CA LEU A 131 7.54 9.94 -9.84
C LEU A 131 6.77 10.13 -11.15
N ILE A 132 5.83 11.06 -11.20
CA ILE A 132 5.06 11.36 -12.43
C ILE A 132 6.01 11.76 -13.56
N ARG A 133 6.99 12.64 -13.30
CA ARG A 133 8.01 13.01 -14.29
C ARG A 133 8.95 11.87 -14.67
N ALA A 134 9.22 10.96 -13.75
CA ALA A 134 10.04 9.78 -14.06
C ALA A 134 9.28 8.78 -14.93
N ILE A 135 7.95 8.70 -14.79
CA ILE A 135 7.06 7.87 -15.59
C ILE A 135 6.92 8.47 -17.00
N ASP A 136 6.63 9.76 -17.08
CA ASP A 136 6.48 10.46 -18.34
C ASP A 136 7.09 11.85 -18.25
N PRO A 137 8.33 12.05 -18.78
CA PRO A 137 9.01 13.33 -18.76
C PRO A 137 8.31 14.43 -19.56
N SER A 138 7.38 14.10 -20.46
CA SER A 138 6.65 15.06 -21.28
C SER A 138 5.53 15.75 -20.51
N LEU A 139 5.14 15.21 -19.35
CA LEU A 139 4.08 15.77 -18.54
C LEU A 139 4.53 17.03 -17.80
N GLU A 140 3.85 18.14 -18.05
CA GLU A 140 4.03 19.38 -17.31
C GLU A 140 3.38 19.29 -15.92
N VAL A 141 4.06 18.59 -15.00
CA VAL A 141 3.58 18.50 -13.61
C VAL A 141 3.87 19.79 -12.87
N ARG A 142 2.85 20.47 -12.41
CA ARG A 142 3.00 21.65 -11.55
C ARG A 142 3.57 21.21 -10.20
N VAL A 143 4.84 21.46 -10.00
CA VAL A 143 5.47 21.27 -8.68
C VAL A 143 5.02 22.44 -7.81
N GLY A 144 4.18 22.16 -6.83
CA GLY A 144 4.00 23.10 -5.74
C GLY A 144 5.36 23.30 -5.11
N GLU A 145 5.93 24.51 -5.18
CA GLU A 145 7.13 24.86 -4.44
C GLU A 145 6.95 24.44 -2.98
N VAL A 146 7.92 23.70 -2.45
CA VAL A 146 8.02 23.48 -1.01
C VAL A 146 8.17 24.84 -0.40
N SER A 147 7.08 25.44 0.03
CA SER A 147 7.13 26.75 0.70
C SER A 147 7.77 26.53 2.07
N ASP A 148 9.07 26.80 2.16
CA ASP A 148 9.75 27.18 3.37
C ASP A 148 9.22 28.57 3.77
N ALA A 149 8.00 28.63 4.25
CA ALA A 149 7.54 29.87 4.87
C ALA A 149 6.30 29.59 5.75
N HIS A 150 6.51 29.66 7.01
CA HIS A 150 5.48 30.03 7.99
C HIS A 150 4.91 31.42 7.61
N HIS A 151 3.93 31.48 6.72
CA HIS A 151 3.01 32.62 6.66
C HIS A 151 1.59 32.14 6.32
N LYS A 152 0.68 32.48 7.22
CA LYS A 152 -0.76 32.33 7.12
C LYS A 152 -1.28 32.88 5.79
N GLY A 153 -2.08 32.09 5.09
CA GLY A 153 -3.07 32.62 4.15
C GLY A 153 -2.68 32.61 2.69
N ARG A 154 -2.35 31.45 2.09
CA ARG A 154 -2.51 31.28 0.64
C ARG A 154 -3.07 29.88 0.38
N HIS A 155 -4.27 29.83 -0.18
CA HIS A 155 -4.92 28.61 -0.63
C HIS A 155 -4.01 27.92 -1.64
N THR A 156 -3.36 26.84 -1.24
CA THR A 156 -2.70 25.92 -2.17
C THR A 156 -3.81 25.29 -3.00
N THR A 157 -3.75 25.44 -4.30
CA THR A 157 -4.73 24.95 -5.28
C THR A 157 -5.02 23.47 -5.03
N THR A 158 -6.25 23.17 -4.61
CA THR A 158 -6.69 21.85 -4.16
C THR A 158 -7.37 21.09 -5.31
N PHE A 159 -6.85 21.19 -6.53
CA PHE A 159 -7.42 20.47 -7.67
C PHE A 159 -6.57 19.22 -7.95
N SER A 160 -7.25 18.07 -8.05
CA SER A 160 -6.64 16.88 -8.63
C SER A 160 -6.44 17.10 -10.12
N GLU A 161 -5.28 16.76 -10.62
CA GLU A 161 -4.95 16.84 -12.05
C GLU A 161 -4.90 15.43 -12.63
N MET A 162 -5.41 15.27 -13.85
CA MET A 162 -5.45 14.00 -14.55
C MET A 162 -4.56 14.08 -15.79
N TYR A 163 -3.57 13.20 -15.85
CA TYR A 163 -2.55 13.14 -16.89
C TYR A 163 -2.76 11.91 -17.77
N PRO A 164 -2.87 12.05 -19.11
CA PRO A 164 -2.85 10.89 -20.00
C PRO A 164 -1.42 10.34 -20.06
N LEU A 165 -1.27 9.03 -20.02
CA LEU A 165 0.01 8.35 -20.18
C LEU A 165 0.25 8.00 -21.65
N ALA A 166 1.49 8.17 -22.12
CA ALA A 166 1.87 7.93 -23.52
C ALA A 166 1.58 6.49 -23.98
N GLU A 167 1.70 5.51 -23.08
CA GLU A 167 1.44 4.09 -23.37
C GLU A 167 -0.01 3.66 -23.10
N GLY A 168 -0.93 4.61 -22.92
CA GLY A 168 -2.33 4.35 -22.57
C GLY A 168 -2.59 4.36 -21.05
N GLY A 169 -3.81 4.78 -20.71
CA GLY A 169 -4.23 4.95 -19.32
C GLY A 169 -4.12 6.39 -18.82
N TRP A 170 -4.45 6.59 -17.55
CA TRP A 170 -4.51 7.91 -16.92
C TRP A 170 -3.94 7.86 -15.53
N LEU A 171 -3.21 8.91 -15.17
CA LEU A 171 -2.69 9.09 -13.81
C LEU A 171 -3.36 10.31 -13.18
N ILE A 172 -4.00 10.13 -12.02
CA ILE A 172 -4.62 11.19 -11.24
C ILE A 172 -3.68 11.53 -10.08
N ASP A 173 -3.11 12.74 -10.10
CA ASP A 173 -2.37 13.27 -8.93
C ASP A 173 -3.35 13.97 -7.98
N THR A 174 -3.35 13.54 -6.75
CA THR A 174 -4.09 14.23 -5.71
C THR A 174 -3.13 15.08 -4.90
N PRO A 175 -3.34 16.41 -4.82
CA PRO A 175 -2.57 17.26 -3.92
C PRO A 175 -2.73 16.71 -2.51
N GLY A 176 -1.62 16.58 -1.78
CA GLY A 176 -1.48 15.89 -0.50
C GLY A 176 -2.75 15.90 0.35
N ILE A 177 -3.56 14.87 0.22
CA ILE A 177 -4.80 14.72 1.00
C ILE A 177 -4.39 14.48 2.44
N LYS A 178 -4.60 15.47 3.30
CA LYS A 178 -4.24 15.40 4.73
C LYS A 178 -5.19 14.54 5.56
N GLY A 179 -6.29 14.06 4.97
CA GLY A 179 -7.25 13.21 5.63
C GLY A 179 -8.24 12.63 4.62
N VAL A 180 -8.30 11.30 4.56
CA VAL A 180 -9.42 10.58 3.94
C VAL A 180 -10.34 10.22 5.08
N GLY A 181 -11.52 10.82 5.13
CA GLY A 181 -12.58 10.37 6.02
C GLY A 181 -13.05 8.99 5.55
N LEU A 182 -13.32 8.10 6.47
CA LEU A 182 -14.10 6.91 6.20
C LEU A 182 -15.57 7.38 6.10
N ILE A 183 -15.98 7.76 4.91
CA ILE A 183 -17.35 8.22 4.68
C ILE A 183 -18.20 6.96 4.51
N ASP A 184 -19.25 6.82 5.32
CA ASP A 184 -20.29 5.78 5.25
C ASP A 184 -19.84 4.32 5.49
N LEU A 185 -18.73 4.08 6.18
CA LEU A 185 -18.36 2.72 6.61
C LEU A 185 -18.90 2.43 8.01
N ASP A 186 -19.64 1.33 8.16
CA ASP A 186 -20.03 0.83 9.48
C ASP A 186 -18.81 0.26 10.20
N GLY A 187 -18.64 0.59 11.49
CA GLY A 187 -17.55 0.05 12.32
C GLY A 187 -17.46 -1.48 12.25
N ALA A 188 -18.61 -2.17 12.20
CA ALA A 188 -18.68 -3.62 12.01
C ALA A 188 -18.12 -4.09 10.63
N GLU A 189 -18.05 -3.20 9.65
CA GLU A 189 -17.55 -3.52 8.31
C GLU A 189 -16.07 -3.22 8.14
N ILE A 190 -15.48 -2.32 8.96
CA ILE A 190 -14.08 -1.90 8.84
C ILE A 190 -13.14 -3.11 8.83
N ALA A 191 -13.37 -4.11 9.68
CA ALA A 191 -12.54 -5.32 9.73
C ALA A 191 -12.48 -6.07 8.39
N ARG A 192 -13.54 -6.00 7.56
CA ARG A 192 -13.62 -6.66 6.25
C ARG A 192 -12.64 -6.08 5.25
N TYR A 193 -12.27 -4.79 5.43
CA TYR A 193 -11.34 -4.08 4.57
C TYR A 193 -9.88 -4.15 5.03
N PHE A 194 -9.63 -4.94 6.08
CA PHE A 194 -8.30 -5.42 6.44
C PHE A 194 -8.16 -6.87 5.97
N PRO A 195 -7.53 -7.15 4.82
CA PRO A 195 -7.54 -8.49 4.23
C PRO A 195 -7.01 -9.58 5.16
N GLU A 196 -6.03 -9.25 6.01
CA GLU A 196 -5.48 -10.17 7.00
C GLU A 196 -6.49 -10.49 8.13
N LEU A 197 -7.28 -9.52 8.59
CA LEU A 197 -8.33 -9.72 9.59
C LEU A 197 -9.49 -10.51 8.99
N PHE A 198 -9.91 -10.14 7.78
CA PHE A 198 -10.98 -10.82 7.06
C PHE A 198 -10.70 -12.31 6.85
N ARG A 199 -9.47 -12.66 6.47
CA ARG A 199 -9.06 -14.07 6.29
C ARG A 199 -9.11 -14.89 7.58
N LEU A 200 -8.90 -14.25 8.73
CA LEU A 200 -8.88 -14.90 10.05
C LEU A 200 -10.27 -14.94 10.71
N ALA A 201 -11.17 -14.03 10.34
CA ALA A 201 -12.49 -13.88 10.93
C ALA A 201 -13.31 -15.18 11.00
N PRO A 202 -13.30 -16.07 9.98
CA PRO A 202 -14.01 -17.35 10.07
C PRO A 202 -13.58 -18.27 11.24
N GLY A 203 -12.39 -18.05 11.78
CA GLY A 203 -11.87 -18.78 12.96
C GLY A 203 -12.32 -18.23 14.30
N CYS A 204 -13.05 -17.12 14.34
CA CYS A 204 -13.55 -16.54 15.58
C CYS A 204 -14.72 -17.34 16.15
N SER A 205 -14.84 -17.40 17.49
CA SER A 205 -15.96 -18.09 18.16
C SER A 205 -17.32 -17.41 17.94
N TYR A 206 -17.33 -16.13 17.57
CA TYR A 206 -18.53 -15.36 17.34
C TYR A 206 -18.59 -14.82 15.91
N TYR A 207 -19.71 -14.97 15.21
CA TYR A 207 -19.90 -14.55 13.82
C TYR A 207 -19.84 -13.01 13.65
N ASN A 208 -20.19 -12.26 14.69
CA ASN A 208 -20.15 -10.80 14.75
C ASN A 208 -18.95 -10.28 15.56
N CYS A 209 -17.85 -11.03 15.60
CA CYS A 209 -16.67 -10.66 16.35
C CYS A 209 -16.09 -9.34 15.85
N THR A 210 -15.94 -8.36 16.74
CA THR A 210 -15.32 -7.08 16.45
C THR A 210 -13.79 -7.14 16.61
N HIS A 211 -13.25 -8.30 17.00
CA HIS A 211 -11.82 -8.53 17.24
C HIS A 211 -11.21 -7.65 18.35
N THR A 212 -12.02 -7.05 19.20
CA THR A 212 -11.60 -6.14 20.27
C THR A 212 -11.51 -6.84 21.63
N HIS A 213 -12.63 -7.33 22.17
CA HIS A 213 -12.73 -7.87 23.51
C HIS A 213 -13.23 -9.33 23.58
N GLU A 214 -13.73 -9.87 22.48
CA GLU A 214 -14.37 -11.18 22.46
C GLU A 214 -13.38 -12.30 22.79
N PRO A 215 -13.80 -13.30 23.61
CA PRO A 215 -13.00 -14.50 23.86
C PRO A 215 -13.00 -15.42 22.63
N GLY A 216 -11.92 -16.17 22.43
CA GLY A 216 -11.78 -17.07 21.27
C GLY A 216 -11.74 -16.32 19.93
N CYS A 217 -11.14 -15.13 19.91
CA CYS A 217 -10.95 -14.35 18.70
C CYS A 217 -9.68 -14.78 17.96
N ALA A 218 -9.84 -15.37 16.77
CA ALA A 218 -8.72 -15.83 15.94
C ALA A 218 -7.76 -14.72 15.52
N VAL A 219 -8.26 -13.49 15.34
CA VAL A 219 -7.43 -12.31 15.03
C VAL A 219 -6.52 -11.96 16.20
N LYS A 220 -7.03 -11.96 17.45
CA LYS A 220 -6.23 -11.68 18.64
C LYS A 220 -5.19 -12.79 18.90
N GLU A 221 -5.54 -14.03 18.64
CA GLU A 221 -4.59 -15.14 18.70
C GLU A 221 -3.50 -15.01 17.64
N ALA A 222 -3.86 -14.69 16.41
CA ALA A 222 -2.89 -14.43 15.34
C ALA A 222 -2.00 -13.21 15.64
N LEU A 223 -2.54 -12.16 16.27
CA LEU A 223 -1.78 -11.02 16.74
C LEU A 223 -0.74 -11.45 17.79
N SER A 224 -1.12 -12.29 18.77
CA SER A 224 -0.20 -12.78 19.80
C SER A 224 0.92 -13.66 19.24
N ARG A 225 0.67 -14.35 18.13
CA ARG A 225 1.69 -15.12 17.39
C ARG A 225 2.49 -14.29 16.39
N GLY A 226 2.22 -12.98 16.28
CA GLY A 226 2.89 -12.10 15.31
C GLY A 226 2.52 -12.36 13.84
N GLU A 227 1.43 -13.07 13.58
CA GLU A 227 0.89 -13.32 12.24
C GLU A 227 0.18 -12.09 11.67
N VAL A 228 -0.45 -11.31 12.54
CA VAL A 228 -0.99 -9.97 12.26
C VAL A 228 -0.03 -8.93 12.82
N SER A 229 0.27 -7.90 12.06
CA SER A 229 1.13 -6.81 12.52
C SER A 229 0.41 -5.96 13.57
N LEU A 230 1.11 -5.66 14.68
CA LEU A 230 0.57 -4.79 15.72
C LEU A 230 0.18 -3.41 15.16
N SER A 231 1.00 -2.80 14.31
CA SER A 231 0.71 -1.49 13.73
C SER A 231 -0.57 -1.48 12.87
N ARG A 232 -0.85 -2.58 12.16
CA ARG A 232 -2.09 -2.74 11.39
C ARG A 232 -3.30 -2.91 12.30
N TYR A 233 -3.15 -3.69 13.36
CA TYR A 233 -4.21 -3.87 14.34
C TYR A 233 -4.51 -2.57 15.12
N GLU A 234 -3.48 -1.79 15.48
CA GLU A 234 -3.65 -0.47 16.09
C GLU A 234 -4.36 0.51 15.15
N SER A 235 -4.02 0.50 13.83
CA SER A 235 -4.73 1.28 12.84
C SER A 235 -6.21 0.89 12.75
N TYR A 236 -6.50 -0.41 12.78
CA TYR A 236 -7.87 -0.92 12.82
C TYR A 236 -8.66 -0.38 14.02
N LEU A 237 -8.09 -0.48 15.24
CA LEU A 237 -8.74 0.02 16.46
C LEU A 237 -9.01 1.53 16.40
N LYS A 238 -8.07 2.31 15.88
CA LYS A 238 -8.25 3.77 15.71
C LYS A 238 -9.36 4.11 14.72
N LEU A 239 -9.47 3.35 13.62
CA LEU A 239 -10.54 3.55 12.65
C LEU A 239 -11.92 3.23 13.23
N LEU A 240 -12.01 2.23 14.12
CA LEU A 240 -13.23 1.94 14.89
C LEU A 240 -13.60 3.09 15.84
N ASP A 241 -12.63 3.61 16.59
CA ASP A 241 -12.86 4.72 17.55
C ASP A 241 -13.28 6.02 16.82
N ASP A 242 -12.69 6.29 15.66
CA ASP A 242 -13.08 7.44 14.82
C ASP A 242 -14.53 7.30 14.33
N ASP A 243 -14.97 6.12 13.87
CA ASP A 243 -16.34 5.88 13.43
C ASP A 243 -17.36 6.14 14.57
N GLU A 244 -17.09 5.65 15.78
CA GLU A 244 -17.94 5.89 16.95
C GLU A 244 -18.06 7.37 17.30
N LYS A 245 -17.01 8.18 17.09
CA LYS A 245 -17.03 9.62 17.38
C LYS A 245 -17.83 10.42 16.37
N TYR A 246 -17.83 10.02 15.10
CA TYR A 246 -18.54 10.74 14.03
C TYR A 246 -20.02 10.38 13.96
N ARG A 247 -20.46 9.30 14.60
CA ARG A 247 -21.88 8.87 14.67
C ARG A 247 -22.67 9.48 15.83
N ARG A 248 -22.02 10.21 16.71
CA ARG A 248 -22.67 10.97 17.81
C ARG A 248 -22.94 12.40 17.39
#